data_731032f3c474829681e33aa1a432fa10
#
_entry.id   731032f3c474829681e33aa1a432fa10
#
_cell.length_a   1.000
_cell.length_b   1.000
_cell.length_c   1.000
_cell.angle_alpha   90.00
_cell.angle_beta   90.00
_cell.angle_gamma   90.00
#
_symmetry.space_group_name_H-M   'P 1'
#
loop_
_entity.id
_entity.type
_entity.pdbx_description
1 polymer ?
#
loop_
_entity_poly.entity_id
_entity_poly.type
_entity_poly.pdbx_seq_one_letter_code
_entity_poly.pdbx_strand_id
1 'polypeptide(L)'
;FEEKYGIKVDLVQASTGELFKKAEAEKESPVADVIFGGSYALFSSNEKLFEPYISQENDQIIPEYQNKTGFYTPYTLDVSVIIANSALTKDIKIEGYNDLLNPKLKGKIATADPSNASSAFAQLTNMLVDQGGYENEQAWTYVKNLFTLVDGKIASSSSNVYKAVADGEMAVGLTYEDPALKLLNDGVDVKVIYPKEGTVFLPGNAAIVKNAKHMENAKKFIDFLLSQEIQDKLGTETTIRPIRKNAKTNKNMKAMTEIN
;
A
#
# COMPACT_ATOMS: atom_id res chain seq x y z
N PHE A 1 -1.58 12.22 -18.25
CA PHE A 1 -0.25 12.31 -18.87
C PHE A 1 -0.39 12.56 -20.38
N GLU A 2 -1.16 11.75 -21.10
CA GLU A 2 -1.36 11.86 -22.55
C GLU A 2 -1.91 13.22 -22.96
N GLU A 3 -2.96 13.72 -22.29
CA GLU A 3 -3.55 15.04 -22.57
C GLU A 3 -2.56 16.18 -22.38
N LYS A 4 -1.70 16.07 -21.35
CA LYS A 4 -0.74 17.13 -21.00
C LYS A 4 0.46 17.21 -21.92
N TYR A 5 0.96 16.06 -22.36
CA TYR A 5 2.25 15.96 -23.08
C TYR A 5 2.11 15.48 -24.52
N GLY A 6 0.93 15.03 -24.95
CA GLY A 6 0.73 14.45 -26.28
C GLY A 6 1.46 13.13 -26.50
N ILE A 7 1.86 12.47 -25.40
CA ILE A 7 2.61 11.21 -25.43
C ILE A 7 1.65 10.08 -25.11
N LYS A 8 1.50 9.11 -26.02
CA LYS A 8 0.67 7.92 -25.80
C LYS A 8 1.31 6.97 -24.79
N VAL A 9 0.49 6.33 -23.98
CA VAL A 9 0.89 5.36 -22.97
C VAL A 9 0.25 4.00 -23.26
N ASP A 10 1.08 3.00 -23.48
CA ASP A 10 0.64 1.60 -23.54
C ASP A 10 0.78 0.96 -22.16
N LEU A 11 -0.34 0.64 -21.51
CA LEU A 11 -0.36 0.11 -20.16
C LEU A 11 -0.47 -1.42 -20.16
N VAL A 12 0.51 -2.07 -19.52
CA VAL A 12 0.48 -3.50 -19.23
C VAL A 12 0.31 -3.71 -17.72
N GLN A 13 -0.74 -4.42 -17.33
CA GLN A 13 -1.01 -4.78 -15.94
C GLN A 13 -0.71 -6.26 -15.70
N ALA A 14 0.11 -6.54 -14.69
CA ALA A 14 0.40 -7.88 -14.21
C ALA A 14 0.83 -7.81 -12.73
N SER A 15 1.04 -8.96 -12.09
CA SER A 15 1.65 -8.96 -10.76
C SER A 15 3.07 -8.36 -10.84
N THR A 16 3.50 -7.68 -9.77
CA THR A 16 4.82 -7.03 -9.76
C THR A 16 5.94 -8.01 -10.06
N GLY A 17 5.87 -9.23 -9.50
CA GLY A 17 6.86 -10.28 -9.78
C GLY A 17 6.93 -10.70 -11.25
N GLU A 18 5.79 -10.75 -11.95
CA GLU A 18 5.75 -11.03 -13.39
C GLU A 18 6.36 -9.90 -14.21
N LEU A 19 6.06 -8.63 -13.85
CA LEU A 19 6.63 -7.46 -14.52
C LEU A 19 8.16 -7.43 -14.38
N PHE A 20 8.70 -7.74 -13.20
CA PHE A 20 10.15 -7.81 -12.97
C PHE A 20 10.81 -8.97 -13.74
N LYS A 21 10.18 -10.15 -13.78
CA LYS A 21 10.68 -11.27 -14.60
C LYS A 21 10.69 -10.90 -16.09
N LYS A 22 9.66 -10.20 -16.56
CA LYS A 22 9.60 -9.72 -17.94
C LYS A 22 10.70 -8.70 -18.23
N ALA A 23 10.90 -7.72 -17.36
CA ALA A 23 11.98 -6.74 -17.50
C ALA A 23 13.38 -7.40 -17.51
N GLU A 24 13.63 -8.40 -16.66
CA GLU A 24 14.90 -9.15 -16.68
C GLU A 24 15.07 -9.92 -18.00
N ALA A 25 14.02 -10.56 -18.50
CA ALA A 25 14.07 -11.28 -19.78
C ALA A 25 14.32 -10.36 -21.00
N GLU A 26 13.82 -9.14 -20.92
CA GLU A 26 13.89 -8.13 -22.00
C GLU A 26 15.05 -7.12 -21.83
N LYS A 27 15.94 -7.30 -20.87
CA LYS A 27 16.97 -6.32 -20.47
C LYS A 27 17.91 -5.85 -21.60
N GLU A 28 18.17 -6.69 -22.60
CA GLU A 28 18.99 -6.35 -23.75
C GLU A 28 18.23 -5.49 -24.80
N SER A 29 16.89 -5.56 -24.82
CA SER A 29 16.03 -4.77 -25.69
C SER A 29 14.69 -4.51 -24.98
N PRO A 30 14.65 -3.58 -24.03
CA PRO A 30 13.46 -3.33 -23.21
C PRO A 30 12.26 -2.93 -24.05
N VAL A 31 11.09 -3.48 -23.70
CA VAL A 31 9.80 -3.08 -24.27
C VAL A 31 9.15 -1.99 -23.40
N ALA A 32 9.25 -2.12 -22.09
CA ALA A 32 8.71 -1.14 -21.15
C ALA A 32 9.72 -0.01 -20.91
N ASP A 33 9.23 1.22 -20.80
CA ASP A 33 10.05 2.38 -20.41
C ASP A 33 10.03 2.61 -18.91
N VAL A 34 8.90 2.33 -18.23
CA VAL A 34 8.70 2.53 -16.80
C VAL A 34 7.99 1.33 -16.20
N ILE A 35 8.41 0.92 -15.01
CA ILE A 35 7.64 0.03 -14.12
C ILE A 35 7.19 0.86 -12.93
N PHE A 36 5.89 0.80 -12.58
CA PHE A 36 5.37 1.49 -11.41
C PHE A 36 4.33 0.63 -10.65
N GLY A 37 4.23 0.88 -9.35
CA GLY A 37 3.54 0.00 -8.43
C GLY A 37 4.46 -1.08 -7.86
N GLY A 38 4.13 -1.56 -6.68
CA GLY A 38 4.90 -2.59 -5.98
C GLY A 38 5.80 -2.07 -4.85
N SER A 39 6.25 -3.01 -4.03
CA SER A 39 6.94 -2.71 -2.79
C SER A 39 8.39 -2.28 -2.98
N TYR A 40 8.88 -1.48 -2.02
CA TYR A 40 10.28 -1.11 -1.88
C TYR A 40 11.24 -2.30 -2.01
N ALA A 41 10.95 -3.40 -1.33
CA ALA A 41 11.82 -4.59 -1.32
C ALA A 41 12.05 -5.18 -2.72
N LEU A 42 11.01 -5.19 -3.57
CA LEU A 42 11.13 -5.69 -4.95
C LEU A 42 12.00 -4.77 -5.81
N PHE A 43 11.82 -3.45 -5.70
CA PHE A 43 12.64 -2.48 -6.43
C PHE A 43 14.09 -2.54 -5.97
N SER A 44 14.35 -2.53 -4.67
CA SER A 44 15.69 -2.60 -4.08
C SER A 44 16.44 -3.89 -4.48
N SER A 45 15.76 -5.02 -4.51
CA SER A 45 16.38 -6.29 -4.92
C SER A 45 16.70 -6.36 -6.42
N ASN A 46 16.19 -5.45 -7.23
CA ASN A 46 16.29 -5.46 -8.69
C ASN A 46 16.84 -4.16 -9.28
N GLU A 47 17.58 -3.36 -8.51
CA GLU A 47 18.15 -2.06 -8.95
C GLU A 47 18.91 -2.13 -10.28
N LYS A 48 19.57 -3.25 -10.56
CA LYS A 48 20.30 -3.48 -11.82
C LYS A 48 19.45 -3.37 -13.10
N LEU A 49 18.10 -3.48 -12.95
CA LEU A 49 17.15 -3.35 -14.07
C LEU A 49 16.77 -1.90 -14.37
N PHE A 50 17.20 -0.96 -13.55
CA PHE A 50 16.73 0.41 -13.62
C PHE A 50 17.82 1.41 -14.00
N GLU A 51 17.40 2.47 -14.67
CA GLU A 51 18.21 3.63 -14.97
C GLU A 51 18.14 4.64 -13.83
N PRO A 52 19.27 5.15 -13.33
CA PRO A 52 19.26 6.16 -12.29
C PRO A 52 18.59 7.45 -12.77
N TYR A 53 17.61 7.92 -11.99
CA TYR A 53 16.98 9.21 -12.20
C TYR A 53 16.43 9.77 -10.90
N ILE A 54 16.77 11.00 -10.56
CA ILE A 54 16.16 11.75 -9.46
C ILE A 54 15.34 12.88 -10.09
N SER A 55 14.03 12.85 -9.81
CA SER A 55 13.09 13.87 -10.26
C SER A 55 13.44 15.25 -9.72
N GLN A 56 13.22 16.30 -10.52
CA GLN A 56 13.30 17.69 -10.05
C GLN A 56 12.28 18.00 -8.94
N GLU A 57 11.23 17.21 -8.80
CA GLU A 57 10.21 17.31 -7.76
C GLU A 57 10.61 16.62 -6.44
N ASN A 58 11.76 15.93 -6.40
CA ASN A 58 12.16 15.11 -5.25
C ASN A 58 12.22 15.88 -3.93
N ASP A 59 12.65 17.15 -3.95
CA ASP A 59 12.72 18.00 -2.76
C ASP A 59 11.35 18.39 -2.20
N GLN A 60 10.29 18.22 -2.98
CA GLN A 60 8.92 18.45 -2.56
C GLN A 60 8.28 17.24 -1.87
N ILE A 61 8.93 16.10 -1.93
CA ILE A 61 8.50 14.85 -1.30
C ILE A 61 8.83 14.89 0.20
N ILE A 62 8.00 14.25 1.00
CA ILE A 62 8.24 14.05 2.45
C ILE A 62 9.65 13.46 2.61
N PRO A 63 10.50 14.04 3.50
CA PRO A 63 11.94 13.75 3.52
C PRO A 63 12.31 12.27 3.69
N GLU A 64 11.51 11.52 4.45
CA GLU A 64 11.70 10.09 4.70
C GLU A 64 11.56 9.25 3.43
N TYR A 65 10.74 9.72 2.48
CA TYR A 65 10.38 9.01 1.25
C TYR A 65 11.03 9.60 -0.01
N GLN A 66 11.94 10.53 0.12
CA GLN A 66 12.69 11.03 -1.03
C GLN A 66 13.50 9.92 -1.69
N ASN A 67 13.58 9.93 -3.01
CA ASN A 67 14.48 9.05 -3.74
C ASN A 67 15.94 9.38 -3.37
N LYS A 68 16.59 8.47 -2.65
CA LYS A 68 17.99 8.58 -2.18
C LYS A 68 18.93 7.65 -2.93
N THR A 69 18.40 6.60 -3.57
CA THR A 69 19.20 5.60 -4.29
C THR A 69 19.45 6.01 -5.73
N GLY A 70 18.57 6.80 -6.30
CA GLY A 70 18.54 7.14 -7.73
C GLY A 70 17.76 6.14 -8.58
N PHE A 71 17.62 4.89 -8.17
CA PHE A 71 17.09 3.81 -9.03
C PHE A 71 15.58 3.66 -9.04
N TYR A 72 14.89 4.07 -7.98
CA TYR A 72 13.43 4.03 -7.90
C TYR A 72 12.90 5.20 -7.10
N THR A 73 11.72 5.65 -7.48
CA THR A 73 11.08 6.85 -6.98
C THR A 73 9.80 6.47 -6.26
N PRO A 74 9.72 6.67 -4.94
CA PRO A 74 8.44 6.61 -4.22
C PRO A 74 7.47 7.65 -4.78
N TYR A 75 6.18 7.28 -4.96
CA TYR A 75 5.18 8.21 -5.47
C TYR A 75 3.83 8.18 -4.71
N THR A 76 3.61 7.14 -3.91
CA THR A 76 2.43 6.96 -3.04
C THR A 76 2.82 6.28 -1.74
N LEU A 77 1.90 6.28 -0.76
CA LEU A 77 2.03 5.52 0.48
C LEU A 77 0.86 4.57 0.65
N ASP A 78 1.17 3.30 0.90
CA ASP A 78 0.22 2.30 1.38
C ASP A 78 0.27 2.26 2.90
N VAL A 79 -0.89 2.37 3.55
CA VAL A 79 -1.01 2.42 5.01
C VAL A 79 -1.79 1.21 5.49
N SER A 80 -1.27 0.48 6.47
CA SER A 80 -1.97 -0.63 7.08
C SER A 80 -3.11 -0.13 7.96
N VAL A 81 -4.32 -0.64 7.75
CA VAL A 81 -5.51 -0.29 8.55
C VAL A 81 -6.31 -1.54 8.91
N ILE A 82 -7.13 -1.42 9.94
CA ILE A 82 -8.19 -2.36 10.25
C ILE A 82 -9.48 -1.80 9.66
N ILE A 83 -10.21 -2.60 8.88
CA ILE A 83 -11.58 -2.29 8.47
C ILE A 83 -12.55 -3.06 9.37
N ALA A 84 -13.62 -2.41 9.83
CA ALA A 84 -14.62 -3.03 10.69
C ALA A 84 -16.03 -2.76 10.16
N ASN A 85 -16.86 -3.79 10.06
CA ASN A 85 -18.29 -3.65 9.76
C ASN A 85 -18.99 -3.03 10.98
N SER A 86 -19.66 -1.88 10.79
CA SER A 86 -20.22 -1.10 11.89
C SER A 86 -21.32 -1.86 12.64
N ALA A 87 -22.16 -2.59 11.92
CA ALA A 87 -23.27 -3.36 12.54
C ALA A 87 -22.77 -4.55 13.35
N LEU A 88 -21.77 -5.28 12.82
CA LEU A 88 -21.20 -6.47 13.48
C LEU A 88 -20.26 -6.13 14.65
N THR A 89 -19.77 -4.90 14.72
CA THR A 89 -18.84 -4.44 15.76
C THR A 89 -19.44 -3.39 16.69
N LYS A 90 -20.78 -3.16 16.67
CA LYS A 90 -21.45 -2.14 17.48
C LYS A 90 -21.17 -2.26 18.99
N ASP A 91 -21.04 -3.49 19.50
CA ASP A 91 -20.81 -3.81 20.91
C ASP A 91 -19.35 -4.24 21.18
N ILE A 92 -18.43 -3.96 20.25
CA ILE A 92 -17.00 -4.30 20.34
C ILE A 92 -16.20 -3.04 20.04
N LYS A 93 -15.47 -2.56 21.04
CA LYS A 93 -14.54 -1.45 20.83
C LYS A 93 -13.29 -1.96 20.12
N ILE A 94 -12.96 -1.36 18.98
CA ILE A 94 -11.77 -1.68 18.20
C ILE A 94 -11.07 -0.37 17.87
N GLU A 95 -9.89 -0.16 18.45
CA GLU A 95 -9.04 1.01 18.24
C GLU A 95 -7.64 0.61 17.75
N GLY A 96 -7.30 -0.68 17.86
CA GLY A 96 -5.99 -1.17 17.46
C GLY A 96 -5.90 -2.69 17.47
N TYR A 97 -4.68 -3.18 17.31
CA TYR A 97 -4.40 -4.60 17.19
C TYR A 97 -4.75 -5.41 18.45
N ASN A 98 -4.49 -4.84 19.63
CA ASN A 98 -4.76 -5.56 20.89
C ASN A 98 -6.25 -5.85 21.09
N ASP A 99 -7.13 -5.01 20.55
CA ASP A 99 -8.57 -5.18 20.62
C ASP A 99 -9.07 -6.37 19.77
N LEU A 100 -8.27 -6.81 18.78
CA LEU A 100 -8.57 -7.96 17.91
C LEU A 100 -8.49 -9.30 18.66
N LEU A 101 -7.83 -9.35 19.81
CA LEU A 101 -7.81 -10.55 20.66
C LEU A 101 -9.11 -10.79 21.44
N ASN A 102 -10.14 -9.98 21.21
CA ASN A 102 -11.45 -10.17 21.84
C ASN A 102 -12.08 -11.51 21.37
N PRO A 103 -12.42 -12.43 22.30
CA PRO A 103 -12.99 -13.74 21.95
C PRO A 103 -14.27 -13.69 21.10
N LYS A 104 -15.03 -12.59 21.18
CA LYS A 104 -16.23 -12.37 20.34
C LYS A 104 -15.92 -12.28 18.84
N LEU A 105 -14.65 -12.05 18.49
CA LEU A 105 -14.17 -11.98 17.12
C LEU A 105 -13.71 -13.34 16.56
N LYS A 106 -13.78 -14.42 17.34
CA LYS A 106 -13.39 -15.75 16.85
C LYS A 106 -14.18 -16.13 15.59
N GLY A 107 -13.47 -16.49 14.52
CA GLY A 107 -14.02 -16.82 13.21
C GLY A 107 -14.67 -15.65 12.46
N LYS A 108 -14.41 -14.38 12.90
CA LYS A 108 -14.96 -13.16 12.31
C LYS A 108 -13.89 -12.16 11.89
N ILE A 109 -12.63 -12.58 11.87
CA ILE A 109 -11.48 -11.77 11.44
C ILE A 109 -11.06 -12.23 10.03
N ALA A 110 -11.10 -11.34 9.07
CA ALA A 110 -10.57 -11.59 7.72
C ALA A 110 -9.11 -11.16 7.66
N THR A 111 -8.27 -12.04 7.15
CA THR A 111 -6.89 -11.76 6.76
C THR A 111 -6.52 -12.63 5.57
N ALA A 112 -5.52 -12.24 4.79
CA ALA A 112 -4.98 -13.09 3.73
C ALA A 112 -3.67 -13.75 4.20
N ASP A 113 -3.14 -14.66 3.38
CA ASP A 113 -1.86 -15.32 3.66
C ASP A 113 -0.70 -14.32 3.42
N PRO A 114 0.12 -14.03 4.45
CA PRO A 114 1.27 -13.13 4.32
C PRO A 114 2.33 -13.61 3.30
N SER A 115 2.38 -14.89 2.97
CA SER A 115 3.30 -15.42 1.97
C SER A 115 2.88 -15.10 0.53
N ASN A 116 1.60 -14.79 0.32
CA ASN A 116 1.01 -14.61 -1.01
C ASN A 116 0.43 -13.21 -1.25
N ALA A 117 0.14 -12.46 -0.19
CA ALA A 117 -0.51 -11.16 -0.28
C ALA A 117 0.34 -10.06 0.40
N SER A 118 0.75 -9.05 -0.37
CA SER A 118 1.61 -7.96 0.11
C SER A 118 0.99 -7.17 1.26
N SER A 119 -0.32 -6.91 1.23
CA SER A 119 -1.00 -6.23 2.33
C SER A 119 -1.05 -7.06 3.61
N ALA A 120 -1.20 -8.40 3.50
CA ALA A 120 -1.15 -9.28 4.65
C ALA A 120 0.26 -9.38 5.23
N PHE A 121 1.30 -9.35 4.38
CA PHE A 121 2.68 -9.26 4.82
C PHE A 121 2.96 -7.93 5.54
N ALA A 122 2.46 -6.81 5.01
CA ALA A 122 2.56 -5.51 5.66
C ALA A 122 1.86 -5.50 7.03
N GLN A 123 0.68 -6.10 7.14
CA GLN A 123 -0.04 -6.26 8.40
C GLN A 123 0.73 -7.10 9.42
N LEU A 124 1.29 -8.23 8.99
CA LEU A 124 2.14 -9.07 9.85
C LEU A 124 3.36 -8.29 10.35
N THR A 125 4.05 -7.59 9.45
CA THR A 125 5.19 -6.73 9.77
C THR A 125 4.80 -5.67 10.79
N ASN A 126 3.68 -4.99 10.57
CA ASN A 126 3.20 -3.94 11.46
C ASN A 126 2.90 -4.49 12.86
N MET A 127 2.18 -5.61 12.95
CA MET A 127 1.89 -6.27 14.23
C MET A 127 3.16 -6.67 14.99
N LEU A 128 4.15 -7.22 14.28
CA LEU A 128 5.40 -7.64 14.92
C LEU A 128 6.20 -6.43 15.44
N VAL A 129 6.30 -5.37 14.64
CA VAL A 129 7.00 -4.13 15.05
C VAL A 129 6.31 -3.51 16.25
N ASP A 130 4.99 -3.42 16.23
CA ASP A 130 4.17 -2.88 17.30
C ASP A 130 4.33 -3.66 18.61
N GLN A 131 4.41 -4.99 18.54
CA GLN A 131 4.56 -5.86 19.70
C GLN A 131 6.03 -6.06 20.15
N GLY A 132 6.97 -5.25 19.64
CA GLY A 132 8.36 -5.21 20.09
C GLY A 132 9.40 -5.81 19.14
N GLY A 133 9.02 -6.13 17.91
CA GLY A 133 9.93 -6.51 16.83
C GLY A 133 9.97 -8.00 16.50
N TYR A 134 10.66 -8.31 15.41
CA TYR A 134 10.70 -9.65 14.80
C TYR A 134 11.37 -10.73 15.68
N GLU A 135 12.28 -10.33 16.56
CA GLU A 135 13.00 -11.22 17.47
C GLU A 135 12.30 -11.38 18.82
N ASN A 136 11.20 -10.66 19.05
CA ASN A 136 10.47 -10.70 20.30
C ASN A 136 9.47 -11.87 20.31
N GLU A 137 9.65 -12.83 21.22
CA GLU A 137 8.76 -13.97 21.37
C GLU A 137 7.32 -13.57 21.72
N GLN A 138 7.13 -12.45 22.44
CA GLN A 138 5.80 -11.94 22.78
C GLN A 138 5.06 -11.44 21.54
N ALA A 139 5.78 -10.83 20.56
CA ALA A 139 5.21 -10.42 19.30
C ALA A 139 4.68 -11.63 18.52
N TRP A 140 5.43 -12.70 18.44
CA TRP A 140 4.98 -13.95 17.81
C TRP A 140 3.87 -14.65 18.58
N THR A 141 3.85 -14.53 19.89
CA THR A 141 2.75 -15.04 20.72
C THR A 141 1.46 -14.28 20.43
N TYR A 142 1.52 -12.94 20.29
CA TYR A 142 0.38 -12.13 19.84
C TYR A 142 -0.15 -12.61 18.48
N VAL A 143 0.73 -12.77 17.49
CA VAL A 143 0.37 -13.24 16.13
C VAL A 143 -0.30 -14.61 16.20
N LYS A 144 0.25 -15.57 16.94
CA LYS A 144 -0.36 -16.91 17.13
C LYS A 144 -1.75 -16.84 17.73
N ASN A 145 -1.94 -16.00 18.75
CA ASN A 145 -3.23 -15.81 19.40
C ASN A 145 -4.25 -15.21 18.43
N LEU A 146 -3.84 -14.21 17.64
CA LEU A 146 -4.70 -13.61 16.62
C LEU A 146 -5.11 -14.64 15.56
N PHE A 147 -4.16 -15.41 15.03
CA PHE A 147 -4.46 -16.44 14.03
C PHE A 147 -5.30 -17.59 14.58
N THR A 148 -5.24 -17.86 15.88
CA THR A 148 -6.17 -18.77 16.56
C THR A 148 -7.61 -18.23 16.49
N LEU A 149 -7.81 -16.91 16.63
CA LEU A 149 -9.11 -16.27 16.49
C LEU A 149 -9.57 -16.14 15.02
N VAL A 150 -8.65 -16.05 14.07
CA VAL A 150 -8.97 -16.14 12.62
C VAL A 150 -9.64 -17.48 12.28
N ASP A 151 -9.32 -18.54 13.04
CA ASP A 151 -10.02 -19.85 12.98
C ASP A 151 -9.93 -20.49 11.59
N GLY A 152 -8.76 -20.41 10.95
CA GLY A 152 -8.49 -20.99 9.63
C GLY A 152 -9.12 -20.28 8.44
N LYS A 153 -9.82 -19.18 8.65
CA LYS A 153 -10.49 -18.42 7.59
C LYS A 153 -9.54 -17.43 6.90
N ILE A 154 -8.60 -17.97 6.13
CA ILE A 154 -7.64 -17.20 5.36
C ILE A 154 -8.23 -16.86 3.98
N ALA A 155 -8.33 -15.59 3.67
CA ALA A 155 -8.80 -15.11 2.36
C ALA A 155 -7.78 -15.42 1.26
N SER A 156 -8.24 -15.72 0.06
CA SER A 156 -7.39 -16.05 -1.08
C SER A 156 -6.64 -14.85 -1.67
N SER A 157 -7.07 -13.62 -1.32
CA SER A 157 -6.44 -12.39 -1.79
C SER A 157 -6.71 -11.22 -0.84
N SER A 158 -5.91 -10.15 -0.96
CA SER A 158 -6.13 -8.90 -0.23
C SER A 158 -7.51 -8.30 -0.49
N SER A 159 -8.01 -8.40 -1.72
CA SER A 159 -9.34 -7.85 -2.07
C SER A 159 -10.48 -8.61 -1.41
N ASN A 160 -10.35 -9.91 -1.19
CA ASN A 160 -11.38 -10.70 -0.52
C ASN A 160 -11.48 -10.37 0.98
N VAL A 161 -10.41 -9.82 1.59
CA VAL A 161 -10.43 -9.40 3.00
C VAL A 161 -11.43 -8.25 3.21
N TYR A 162 -11.25 -7.12 2.50
CA TYR A 162 -12.11 -5.96 2.72
C TYR A 162 -13.53 -6.17 2.15
N LYS A 163 -13.68 -6.98 1.09
CA LYS A 163 -15.01 -7.34 0.56
C LYS A 163 -15.81 -8.16 1.56
N ALA A 164 -15.22 -9.17 2.19
CA ALA A 164 -15.91 -9.99 3.18
C ALA A 164 -16.42 -9.15 4.38
N VAL A 165 -15.71 -8.07 4.74
CA VAL A 165 -16.17 -7.13 5.78
C VAL A 165 -17.28 -6.23 5.26
N ALA A 166 -17.16 -5.70 4.03
CA ALA A 166 -18.18 -4.87 3.41
C ALA A 166 -19.50 -5.62 3.24
N ASP A 167 -19.44 -6.89 2.85
CA ASP A 167 -20.61 -7.76 2.63
C ASP A 167 -21.22 -8.29 3.96
N GLY A 168 -20.58 -8.00 5.11
CA GLY A 168 -21.05 -8.45 6.43
C GLY A 168 -20.77 -9.92 6.74
N GLU A 169 -19.94 -10.59 5.97
CA GLU A 169 -19.50 -11.96 6.25
C GLU A 169 -18.49 -12.03 7.39
N MET A 170 -17.65 -10.97 7.52
CA MET A 170 -16.66 -10.82 8.57
C MET A 170 -16.85 -9.52 9.35
N ALA A 171 -16.56 -9.55 10.64
CA ALA A 171 -16.70 -8.38 11.49
C ALA A 171 -15.57 -7.38 11.31
N VAL A 172 -14.34 -7.87 11.13
CA VAL A 172 -13.14 -7.06 10.94
C VAL A 172 -12.24 -7.67 9.88
N GLY A 173 -11.40 -6.82 9.25
CA GLY A 173 -10.40 -7.25 8.28
C GLY A 173 -9.09 -6.49 8.44
N LEU A 174 -7.99 -7.21 8.25
CA LEU A 174 -6.65 -6.65 8.19
C LEU A 174 -6.34 -6.28 6.75
N THR A 175 -6.36 -4.99 6.42
CA THR A 175 -6.26 -4.51 5.05
C THR A 175 -5.38 -3.25 4.94
N TYR A 176 -5.51 -2.50 3.88
CA TYR A 176 -4.80 -1.26 3.65
C TYR A 176 -5.77 -0.11 3.35
N GLU A 177 -5.29 1.10 3.46
CA GLU A 177 -6.08 2.33 3.51
C GLU A 177 -6.94 2.55 2.26
N ASP A 178 -6.35 2.43 1.06
CA ASP A 178 -7.01 2.78 -0.20
C ASP A 178 -8.38 2.09 -0.38
N PRO A 179 -8.52 0.75 -0.39
CA PRO A 179 -9.83 0.11 -0.57
C PRO A 179 -10.76 0.34 0.62
N ALA A 180 -10.23 0.47 1.85
CA ALA A 180 -11.04 0.74 3.02
C ALA A 180 -11.68 2.13 2.96
N LEU A 181 -10.91 3.15 2.58
CA LEU A 181 -11.44 4.51 2.36
C LEU A 181 -12.39 4.57 1.17
N LYS A 182 -12.11 3.80 0.10
CA LYS A 182 -13.02 3.74 -1.03
C LYS A 182 -14.40 3.21 -0.62
N LEU A 183 -14.46 2.11 0.12
CA LEU A 183 -15.72 1.58 0.64
C LEU A 183 -16.45 2.60 1.52
N LEU A 184 -15.73 3.27 2.42
CA LEU A 184 -16.29 4.31 3.28
C LEU A 184 -16.85 5.48 2.46
N ASN A 185 -16.12 5.93 1.43
CA ASN A 185 -16.54 7.03 0.55
C ASN A 185 -17.76 6.63 -0.32
N ASP A 186 -17.84 5.36 -0.71
CA ASP A 186 -18.97 4.80 -1.46
C ASP A 186 -20.21 4.57 -0.57
N GLY A 187 -20.14 4.92 0.73
CA GLY A 187 -21.26 4.86 1.68
C GLY A 187 -21.49 3.48 2.30
N VAL A 188 -20.56 2.56 2.19
CA VAL A 188 -20.62 1.26 2.89
C VAL A 188 -20.48 1.50 4.39
N ASP A 189 -21.31 0.83 5.21
CA ASP A 189 -21.33 0.99 6.68
C ASP A 189 -20.12 0.28 7.33
N VAL A 190 -18.96 0.85 7.13
CA VAL A 190 -17.70 0.37 7.70
C VAL A 190 -16.96 1.49 8.43
N LYS A 191 -16.06 1.09 9.33
CA LYS A 191 -15.10 1.98 9.98
C LYS A 191 -13.70 1.67 9.48
N VAL A 192 -12.92 2.71 9.20
CA VAL A 192 -11.49 2.61 8.90
C VAL A 192 -10.73 2.99 10.17
N ILE A 193 -9.95 2.08 10.70
CA ILE A 193 -9.26 2.21 11.98
C ILE A 193 -7.76 2.15 11.72
N TYR A 194 -7.07 3.24 12.02
CA TYR A 194 -5.62 3.28 12.11
C TYR A 194 -5.25 2.76 13.50
N PRO A 195 -4.49 1.66 13.61
CA PRO A 195 -4.18 1.08 14.90
C PRO A 195 -3.54 2.11 15.86
N LYS A 196 -4.07 2.21 17.08
CA LYS A 196 -3.56 3.17 18.09
C LYS A 196 -2.13 2.87 18.52
N GLU A 197 -1.71 1.63 18.35
CA GLU A 197 -0.36 1.16 18.63
C GLU A 197 0.64 1.74 17.62
N GLY A 198 0.20 1.97 16.39
CA GLY A 198 0.99 2.50 15.29
C GLY A 198 0.69 1.80 13.98
N THR A 199 1.09 2.40 12.88
CA THR A 199 0.97 1.80 11.56
C THR A 199 2.15 2.08 10.66
N VAL A 200 2.40 1.20 9.70
CA VAL A 200 3.45 1.38 8.72
C VAL A 200 2.92 2.12 7.49
N PHE A 201 3.76 2.99 6.95
CA PHE A 201 3.58 3.68 5.70
C PHE A 201 4.58 3.13 4.69
N LEU A 202 4.11 2.32 3.75
CA LEU A 202 4.95 1.65 2.77
C LEU A 202 4.90 2.38 1.44
N PRO A 203 6.04 2.83 0.88
CA PRO A 203 6.03 3.52 -0.39
C PRO A 203 5.72 2.57 -1.57
N GLY A 204 4.78 2.97 -2.41
CA GLY A 204 4.65 2.49 -3.77
C GLY A 204 5.70 3.18 -4.65
N ASN A 205 6.39 2.41 -5.50
CA ASN A 205 7.55 2.90 -6.22
C ASN A 205 7.35 2.88 -7.74
N ALA A 206 8.08 3.75 -8.41
CA ALA A 206 8.22 3.78 -9.87
C ALA A 206 9.70 3.83 -10.24
N ALA A 207 10.09 3.21 -11.35
CA ALA A 207 11.46 3.24 -11.85
C ALA A 207 11.50 3.25 -13.38
N ILE A 208 12.51 3.90 -13.93
CA ILE A 208 12.80 3.89 -15.34
C ILE A 208 13.56 2.61 -15.66
N VAL A 209 13.12 1.86 -16.64
CA VAL A 209 13.80 0.63 -17.07
C VAL A 209 15.13 1.01 -17.71
N LYS A 210 16.19 0.26 -17.37
CA LYS A 210 17.51 0.47 -17.93
C LYS A 210 17.48 0.31 -19.47
N ASN A 211 18.13 1.21 -20.19
CA ASN A 211 18.12 1.25 -21.66
C ASN A 211 16.70 1.46 -22.27
N ALA A 212 15.77 2.06 -21.54
CA ALA A 212 14.44 2.39 -22.04
C ALA A 212 14.51 3.14 -23.36
N LYS A 213 13.66 2.78 -24.32
CA LYS A 213 13.68 3.36 -25.68
C LYS A 213 13.28 4.83 -25.70
N HIS A 214 12.40 5.23 -24.76
CA HIS A 214 11.86 6.58 -24.68
C HIS A 214 12.27 7.25 -23.37
N MET A 215 13.57 7.29 -23.10
CA MET A 215 14.16 7.76 -21.84
C MET A 215 13.63 9.13 -21.39
N GLU A 216 13.56 10.11 -22.28
CA GLU A 216 13.08 11.45 -21.92
C GLU A 216 11.57 11.46 -21.60
N ASN A 217 10.78 10.59 -22.23
CA ASN A 217 9.37 10.43 -21.89
C ASN A 217 9.20 9.73 -20.55
N ALA A 218 10.06 8.74 -20.26
CA ALA A 218 10.08 8.06 -18.96
C ALA A 218 10.41 9.03 -17.81
N LYS A 219 11.40 9.88 -17.96
CA LYS A 219 11.72 10.95 -16.98
C LYS A 219 10.53 11.90 -16.77
N LYS A 220 9.91 12.37 -17.86
CA LYS A 220 8.70 13.20 -17.77
C LYS A 220 7.57 12.50 -17.04
N PHE A 221 7.43 11.18 -17.20
CA PHE A 221 6.41 10.41 -16.48
C PHE A 221 6.69 10.35 -14.97
N ILE A 222 7.94 10.15 -14.57
CA ILE A 222 8.31 10.19 -13.13
C ILE A 222 8.05 11.59 -12.55
N ASP A 223 8.46 12.66 -13.23
CA ASP A 223 8.19 14.03 -12.79
C ASP A 223 6.68 14.33 -12.69
N PHE A 224 5.90 13.82 -13.65
CA PHE A 224 4.45 13.95 -13.65
C PHE A 224 3.81 13.26 -12.45
N LEU A 225 4.22 12.04 -12.10
CA LEU A 225 3.72 11.32 -10.91
C LEU A 225 3.93 12.12 -9.62
N LEU A 226 5.04 12.86 -9.52
CA LEU A 226 5.39 13.66 -8.33
C LEU A 226 4.87 15.10 -8.39
N SER A 227 4.31 15.55 -9.51
CA SER A 227 3.82 16.91 -9.64
C SER A 227 2.70 17.23 -8.64
N GLN A 228 2.60 18.52 -8.22
CA GLN A 228 1.54 18.95 -7.30
C GLN A 228 0.14 18.57 -7.81
N GLU A 229 -0.10 18.76 -9.11
CA GLU A 229 -1.38 18.45 -9.74
C GLU A 229 -1.77 16.98 -9.54
N ILE A 230 -0.86 16.04 -9.79
CA ILE A 230 -1.15 14.62 -9.70
C ILE A 230 -1.22 14.15 -8.25
N GLN A 231 -0.34 14.66 -7.40
CA GLN A 231 -0.36 14.33 -5.99
C GLN A 231 -1.65 14.84 -5.30
N ASP A 232 -2.13 16.02 -5.67
CA ASP A 232 -3.45 16.52 -5.21
C ASP A 232 -4.60 15.64 -5.73
N LYS A 233 -4.58 15.25 -7.01
CA LYS A 233 -5.60 14.35 -7.58
C LYS A 233 -5.61 12.98 -6.91
N LEU A 234 -4.45 12.38 -6.64
CA LEU A 234 -4.37 11.12 -5.89
C LEU A 234 -5.09 11.24 -4.55
N GLY A 235 -4.83 12.29 -3.79
CA GLY A 235 -5.42 12.47 -2.47
C GLY A 235 -6.88 12.92 -2.46
N THR A 236 -7.36 13.64 -3.49
CA THR A 236 -8.71 14.24 -3.51
C THR A 236 -9.71 13.52 -4.39
N GLU A 237 -9.27 13.01 -5.55
CA GLU A 237 -10.13 12.34 -6.54
C GLU A 237 -10.06 10.81 -6.41
N THR A 238 -9.04 10.30 -5.72
CA THR A 238 -8.90 8.88 -5.37
C THR A 238 -8.74 8.71 -3.86
N THR A 239 -8.51 7.48 -3.43
CA THR A 239 -8.20 7.14 -2.03
C THR A 239 -6.73 6.79 -1.81
N ILE A 240 -5.90 7.04 -2.82
CA ILE A 240 -4.46 6.78 -2.79
C ILE A 240 -3.76 7.90 -2.02
N ARG A 241 -2.99 7.55 -1.00
CA ARG A 241 -2.28 8.53 -0.19
C ARG A 241 -1.10 9.13 -0.95
N PRO A 242 -1.08 10.46 -1.14
CA PRO A 242 0.02 11.14 -1.80
C PRO A 242 1.25 11.20 -0.90
N ILE A 243 2.41 11.42 -1.52
CA ILE A 243 3.72 11.47 -0.85
C ILE A 243 4.32 12.88 -0.80
N ARG A 244 3.70 13.84 -1.48
CA ARG A 244 4.17 15.22 -1.52
C ARG A 244 3.79 15.97 -0.25
N LYS A 245 4.70 16.81 0.30
CA LYS A 245 4.55 17.53 1.58
C LYS A 245 3.23 18.31 1.72
N ASN A 246 2.80 18.96 0.66
CA ASN A 246 1.66 19.87 0.65
C ASN A 246 0.51 19.34 -0.22
N ALA A 247 0.44 18.03 -0.45
CA ALA A 247 -0.63 17.44 -1.23
C ALA A 247 -1.96 17.53 -0.48
N LYS A 248 -3.03 17.81 -1.22
CA LYS A 248 -4.40 17.81 -0.70
C LYS A 248 -4.89 16.37 -0.58
N THR A 249 -5.71 16.12 0.45
CA THR A 249 -6.32 14.82 0.69
C THR A 249 -7.82 14.97 0.92
N ASN A 250 -8.57 13.89 0.74
CA ASN A 250 -9.99 13.88 1.05
C ASN A 250 -10.22 13.86 2.58
N LYS A 251 -11.42 14.25 2.99
CA LYS A 251 -11.79 14.41 4.41
C LYS A 251 -11.70 13.14 5.27
N ASN A 252 -11.77 11.96 4.66
CA ASN A 252 -11.75 10.69 5.37
C ASN A 252 -10.33 10.11 5.51
N MET A 253 -9.36 10.68 4.78
CA MET A 253 -7.94 10.32 4.89
C MET A 253 -7.31 11.13 6.02
N LYS A 254 -7.00 10.50 7.14
CA LYS A 254 -6.33 11.16 8.26
C LYS A 254 -4.99 11.75 7.84
N ALA A 255 -4.64 12.91 8.37
CA ALA A 255 -3.28 13.44 8.22
C ALA A 255 -2.26 12.50 8.87
N MET A 256 -1.06 12.40 8.30
CA MET A 256 0.00 11.53 8.87
C MET A 256 0.35 11.89 10.31
N THR A 257 0.26 13.18 10.65
CA THR A 257 0.48 13.69 12.00
C THR A 257 -0.59 13.30 13.03
N GLU A 258 -1.72 12.74 12.57
CA GLU A 258 -2.83 12.25 13.40
C GLU A 258 -2.81 10.72 13.55
N ILE A 259 -1.82 10.07 12.96
CA ILE A 259 -1.64 8.61 12.96
C ILE A 259 -0.35 8.31 13.75
N ASN A 260 -0.44 7.35 14.68
CA ASN A 260 0.71 6.90 15.46
C ASN A 260 1.68 6.08 14.61
#